data_f8ae50b0e6a9d1be7d7498e5997754b8
#
_entry.id   f8ae50b0e6a9d1be7d7498e5997754b8
#
_cell.length_a   1.000
_cell.length_b   1.000
_cell.length_c   1.000
_cell.angle_alpha   90.00
_cell.angle_beta   90.00
_cell.angle_gamma   90.00
#
_symmetry.space_group_name_H-M   'P 1'
#
loop_
_entity.id
_entity.type
_entity.pdbx_description
1 polymer ?
#
loop_
_entity_poly.entity_id
_entity_poly.type
_entity_poly.pdbx_seq_one_letter_code
_entity_poly.pdbx_strand_id
1 'polypeptide(L)'
;FKGNMDVDKLEKLINELGPKNVGLVVMTVTNNSTGGQPVSLQNMRDVSAVCRKYGIPLYIDAARYAENAQFIKLREPECKDWPIKKIIREVFNCADMFAMSAKKDAIVNIGGLIGIKDSNSPVILSLKANCISYEGFYTYGGLSGRDLECLAVGLYEGINEDYLNYRLGTMQYIADRLDEYGIPYQAPIGGHGVFLDAAKFYPQIPYYEFPGQVLSVELYKEAGIRGCDIGSYM
;
A
#
# COMPACT_ATOMS: atom_id res chain seq x y z
N PHE A 1 3.99 -9.26 9.88
CA PHE A 1 3.41 -8.64 8.66
C PHE A 1 1.87 -8.68 8.70
N LYS A 2 1.26 -7.62 9.23
CA LYS A 2 -0.21 -7.56 9.36
C LYS A 2 -0.94 -7.21 8.06
N GLY A 3 -0.21 -6.84 7.01
CA GLY A 3 -0.76 -6.67 5.66
C GLY A 3 -0.90 -7.98 4.87
N ASN A 4 -0.41 -9.09 5.41
CA ASN A 4 -0.48 -10.39 4.74
C ASN A 4 -1.93 -10.84 4.52
N MET A 5 -2.16 -11.45 3.37
CA MET A 5 -3.41 -12.14 3.05
C MET A 5 -3.44 -13.52 3.72
N ASP A 6 -4.58 -13.90 4.25
CA ASP A 6 -4.84 -15.25 4.74
C ASP A 6 -5.02 -16.18 3.54
N VAL A 7 -3.98 -16.96 3.25
CA VAL A 7 -3.91 -17.79 2.02
C VAL A 7 -4.94 -18.92 2.05
N ASP A 8 -5.20 -19.50 3.22
CA ASP A 8 -6.18 -20.59 3.36
C ASP A 8 -7.60 -20.06 3.11
N LYS A 9 -7.92 -18.88 3.65
CA LYS A 9 -9.21 -18.23 3.38
C LYS A 9 -9.36 -17.79 1.92
N LEU A 10 -8.28 -17.31 1.30
CA LEU A 10 -8.28 -16.99 -0.13
C LEU A 10 -8.62 -18.23 -0.95
N GLU A 11 -7.93 -19.33 -0.71
CA GLU A 11 -8.17 -20.58 -1.45
C GLU A 11 -9.57 -21.15 -1.21
N LYS A 12 -10.05 -21.10 0.04
CA LYS A 12 -11.41 -21.49 0.39
C LYS A 12 -12.45 -20.65 -0.37
N LEU A 13 -12.30 -19.34 -0.37
CA LEU A 13 -13.20 -18.40 -1.06
C LEU A 13 -13.23 -18.66 -2.58
N ILE A 14 -12.07 -18.89 -3.20
CA ILE A 14 -11.97 -19.22 -4.62
C ILE A 14 -12.75 -20.50 -4.94
N ASN A 15 -12.63 -21.53 -4.08
CA ASN A 15 -13.37 -22.78 -4.26
C ASN A 15 -14.89 -22.61 -4.06
N GLU A 16 -15.31 -21.80 -3.09
CA GLU A 16 -16.72 -21.51 -2.82
C GLU A 16 -17.40 -20.74 -3.97
N LEU A 17 -16.71 -19.73 -4.49
CA LEU A 17 -17.23 -18.91 -5.60
C LEU A 17 -17.12 -19.61 -6.96
N GLY A 18 -16.19 -20.53 -7.08
CA GLY A 18 -15.74 -21.10 -8.34
C GLY A 18 -14.72 -20.19 -9.06
N PRO A 19 -13.56 -20.73 -9.50
CA PRO A 19 -12.46 -19.93 -10.06
C PRO A 19 -12.85 -19.02 -11.23
N LYS A 20 -13.84 -19.44 -12.05
CA LYS A 20 -14.32 -18.65 -13.21
C LYS A 20 -15.06 -17.37 -12.81
N ASN A 21 -15.52 -17.28 -11.57
CA ASN A 21 -16.25 -16.13 -11.04
C ASN A 21 -15.34 -15.14 -10.30
N VAL A 22 -14.05 -15.46 -10.17
CA VAL A 22 -13.03 -14.58 -9.57
C VAL A 22 -12.22 -13.93 -10.68
N GLY A 23 -12.43 -12.64 -10.92
CA GLY A 23 -11.80 -11.92 -12.01
C GLY A 23 -10.31 -11.66 -11.79
N LEU A 24 -9.91 -11.35 -10.55
CA LEU A 24 -8.52 -11.13 -10.13
C LEU A 24 -8.42 -11.17 -8.60
N VAL A 25 -7.20 -11.35 -8.10
CA VAL A 25 -6.84 -11.15 -6.68
C VAL A 25 -6.01 -9.88 -6.55
N VAL A 26 -6.32 -9.04 -5.57
CA VAL A 26 -5.62 -7.76 -5.32
C VAL A 26 -4.80 -7.85 -4.05
N MET A 27 -3.52 -7.48 -4.14
CA MET A 27 -2.62 -7.26 -3.00
C MET A 27 -2.23 -5.79 -2.94
N THR A 28 -2.48 -5.14 -1.81
CA THR A 28 -2.09 -3.73 -1.61
C THR A 28 -0.82 -3.63 -0.78
N VAL A 29 0.21 -3.02 -1.31
CA VAL A 29 1.53 -2.88 -0.67
C VAL A 29 1.96 -1.41 -0.55
N THR A 30 2.17 -0.88 0.67
CA THR A 30 1.70 -1.39 1.96
C THR A 30 0.20 -1.22 2.07
N ASN A 31 -0.47 -2.07 2.86
CA ASN A 31 -1.93 -2.01 2.98
C ASN A 31 -2.36 -0.80 3.83
N ASN A 32 -2.88 0.23 3.19
CA ASN A 32 -3.28 1.48 3.86
C ASN A 32 -4.54 1.31 4.74
N SER A 33 -5.50 0.50 4.32
CA SER A 33 -6.74 0.28 5.08
C SER A 33 -6.50 -0.45 6.40
N THR A 34 -5.37 -1.16 6.53
CA THR A 34 -4.96 -1.83 7.77
C THR A 34 -3.87 -1.06 8.54
N GLY A 35 -3.78 0.24 8.35
CA GLY A 35 -2.83 1.08 9.07
C GLY A 35 -1.43 1.12 8.46
N GLY A 36 -1.30 1.02 7.15
CA GLY A 36 0.00 1.05 6.47
C GLY A 36 0.84 -0.20 6.69
N GLN A 37 0.20 -1.34 6.92
CA GLN A 37 0.89 -2.58 7.26
C GLN A 37 1.53 -3.24 6.04
N PRO A 38 2.79 -3.70 6.17
CA PRO A 38 3.50 -4.35 5.08
C PRO A 38 3.02 -5.78 4.83
N VAL A 39 3.21 -6.19 3.58
CA VAL A 39 3.07 -7.57 3.12
C VAL A 39 4.45 -8.19 2.97
N SER A 40 4.63 -9.42 3.47
CA SER A 40 5.90 -10.15 3.35
C SER A 40 6.13 -10.68 1.92
N LEU A 41 7.39 -10.85 1.53
CA LEU A 41 7.73 -11.48 0.25
C LEU A 41 7.24 -12.92 0.19
N GLN A 42 7.33 -13.65 1.32
CA GLN A 42 6.81 -15.02 1.37
C GLN A 42 5.30 -15.06 1.12
N ASN A 43 4.53 -14.17 1.73
CA ASN A 43 3.07 -14.11 1.49
C ASN A 43 2.72 -13.74 0.04
N MET A 44 3.50 -12.85 -0.59
CA MET A 44 3.35 -12.55 -2.02
C MET A 44 3.57 -13.82 -2.88
N ARG A 45 4.57 -14.64 -2.54
CA ARG A 45 4.85 -15.91 -3.22
C ARG A 45 3.71 -16.92 -3.04
N ASP A 46 3.20 -17.04 -1.82
CA ASP A 46 2.12 -17.99 -1.48
C ASP A 46 0.82 -17.62 -2.18
N VAL A 47 0.42 -16.35 -2.13
CA VAL A 47 -0.76 -15.84 -2.86
C VAL A 47 -0.59 -16.03 -4.37
N SER A 48 0.59 -15.74 -4.92
CA SER A 48 0.90 -15.97 -6.33
C SER A 48 0.77 -17.45 -6.72
N ALA A 49 1.20 -18.36 -5.85
CA ALA A 49 1.07 -19.79 -6.09
C ALA A 49 -0.41 -20.23 -6.17
N VAL A 50 -1.24 -19.75 -5.24
CA VAL A 50 -2.69 -20.00 -5.28
C VAL A 50 -3.32 -19.41 -6.55
N CYS A 51 -3.00 -18.17 -6.89
CA CYS A 51 -3.53 -17.52 -8.10
C CYS A 51 -3.18 -18.32 -9.37
N ARG A 52 -1.93 -18.75 -9.50
CA ARG A 52 -1.49 -19.60 -10.63
C ARG A 52 -2.18 -20.96 -10.68
N LYS A 53 -2.39 -21.61 -9.52
CA LYS A 53 -3.10 -22.90 -9.42
C LYS A 53 -4.50 -22.81 -10.02
N TYR A 54 -5.19 -21.70 -9.83
CA TYR A 54 -6.56 -21.51 -10.31
C TYR A 54 -6.69 -20.69 -11.61
N GLY A 55 -5.55 -20.24 -12.18
CA GLY A 55 -5.54 -19.42 -13.39
C GLY A 55 -6.15 -18.03 -13.20
N ILE A 56 -6.06 -17.47 -11.99
CA ILE A 56 -6.59 -16.16 -11.62
C ILE A 56 -5.43 -15.14 -11.63
N PRO A 57 -5.57 -13.98 -12.29
CA PRO A 57 -4.52 -12.96 -12.29
C PRO A 57 -4.28 -12.39 -10.88
N LEU A 58 -3.01 -12.19 -10.52
CA LEU A 58 -2.60 -11.44 -9.33
C LEU A 58 -2.27 -10.00 -9.71
N TYR A 59 -2.96 -9.05 -9.09
CA TYR A 59 -2.76 -7.61 -9.25
C TYR A 59 -2.16 -7.01 -7.98
N ILE A 60 -1.20 -6.11 -8.13
CA ILE A 60 -0.64 -5.34 -7.01
C ILE A 60 -1.11 -3.88 -7.09
N ASP A 61 -1.78 -3.40 -6.06
CA ASP A 61 -1.80 -1.96 -5.76
C ASP A 61 -0.45 -1.58 -5.15
N ALA A 62 0.40 -1.00 -6.00
CA ALA A 62 1.80 -0.78 -5.71
C ALA A 62 2.11 0.66 -5.27
N ALA A 63 1.12 1.40 -4.79
CA ALA A 63 1.29 2.81 -4.44
C ALA A 63 2.43 3.06 -3.43
N ARG A 64 2.70 2.09 -2.54
CA ARG A 64 3.77 2.17 -1.52
C ARG A 64 4.74 0.98 -1.59
N TYR A 65 5.13 0.65 -2.79
CA TYR A 65 6.00 -0.50 -3.09
C TYR A 65 7.40 -0.40 -2.45
N ALA A 66 7.97 0.79 -2.39
CA ALA A 66 9.30 1.01 -1.84
C ALA A 66 9.29 0.93 -0.31
N GLU A 67 8.28 1.52 0.32
CA GLU A 67 8.01 1.40 1.75
C GLU A 67 7.86 -0.07 2.15
N ASN A 68 7.07 -0.84 1.39
CA ASN A 68 6.89 -2.26 1.62
C ASN A 68 8.19 -3.05 1.48
N ALA A 69 8.99 -2.74 0.45
CA ALA A 69 10.29 -3.38 0.24
C ALA A 69 11.27 -3.11 1.38
N GLN A 70 11.26 -1.89 1.96
CA GLN A 70 12.08 -1.57 3.12
C GLN A 70 11.66 -2.39 4.34
N PHE A 71 10.36 -2.58 4.58
CA PHE A 71 9.88 -3.47 5.64
C PHE A 71 10.29 -4.93 5.42
N ILE A 72 10.24 -5.43 4.19
CA ILE A 72 10.73 -6.76 3.86
C ILE A 72 12.22 -6.88 4.20
N LYS A 73 13.04 -5.91 3.77
CA LYS A 73 14.48 -5.89 4.07
C LYS A 73 14.75 -5.92 5.58
N LEU A 74 13.98 -5.15 6.37
CA LEU A 74 14.16 -5.04 7.82
C LEU A 74 13.66 -6.27 8.59
N ARG A 75 12.69 -7.01 8.07
CA ARG A 75 11.95 -8.02 8.84
C ARG A 75 12.09 -9.45 8.31
N GLU A 76 12.53 -9.65 7.06
CA GLU A 76 12.77 -10.99 6.50
C GLU A 76 14.26 -11.28 6.43
N PRO A 77 14.76 -12.31 7.19
CA PRO A 77 16.19 -12.61 7.28
C PRO A 77 16.86 -12.85 5.92
N GLU A 78 16.16 -13.51 4.98
CA GLU A 78 16.71 -13.78 3.64
C GLU A 78 16.96 -12.50 2.83
N CYS A 79 16.20 -11.42 3.12
CA CYS A 79 16.25 -10.17 2.36
C CYS A 79 17.16 -9.10 2.97
N LYS A 80 17.71 -9.35 4.16
CA LYS A 80 18.47 -8.36 4.93
C LYS A 80 19.61 -7.70 4.13
N ASP A 81 20.34 -8.49 3.36
CA ASP A 81 21.48 -8.03 2.58
C ASP A 81 21.15 -7.75 1.11
N TRP A 82 19.88 -7.84 0.73
CA TRP A 82 19.48 -7.58 -0.64
C TRP A 82 19.34 -6.09 -0.90
N PRO A 83 19.78 -5.60 -2.07
CA PRO A 83 19.44 -4.25 -2.52
C PRO A 83 17.92 -4.09 -2.63
N ILE A 84 17.38 -2.92 -2.27
CA ILE A 84 15.94 -2.61 -2.37
C ILE A 84 15.38 -2.94 -3.76
N LYS A 85 16.10 -2.60 -4.83
CA LYS A 85 15.70 -2.92 -6.22
C LYS A 85 15.47 -4.41 -6.44
N LYS A 86 16.25 -5.28 -5.79
CA LYS A 86 16.07 -6.75 -5.89
C LYS A 86 14.78 -7.17 -5.21
N ILE A 87 14.53 -6.66 -4.00
CA ILE A 87 13.31 -6.98 -3.25
C ILE A 87 12.07 -6.53 -4.03
N ILE A 88 12.07 -5.31 -4.55
CA ILE A 88 10.99 -4.79 -5.38
C ILE A 88 10.75 -5.70 -6.58
N ARG A 89 11.81 -6.08 -7.30
CA ARG A 89 11.69 -6.99 -8.46
C ARG A 89 11.07 -8.33 -8.08
N GLU A 90 11.47 -8.92 -6.95
CA GLU A 90 10.90 -10.18 -6.48
C GLU A 90 9.40 -10.05 -6.13
N VAL A 91 8.99 -8.94 -5.51
CA VAL A 91 7.58 -8.66 -5.25
C VAL A 91 6.78 -8.54 -6.55
N PHE A 92 7.27 -7.74 -7.51
CA PHE A 92 6.58 -7.57 -8.79
C PHE A 92 6.59 -8.83 -9.67
N ASN A 93 7.60 -9.71 -9.53
CA ASN A 93 7.66 -10.99 -10.22
C ASN A 93 6.53 -11.95 -9.80
N CYS A 94 5.96 -11.76 -8.61
CA CYS A 94 4.82 -12.55 -8.14
C CYS A 94 3.52 -12.22 -8.86
N ALA A 95 3.39 -11.01 -9.42
CA ALA A 95 2.15 -10.49 -10.00
C ALA A 95 2.12 -10.55 -11.53
N ASP A 96 0.92 -10.49 -12.08
CA ASP A 96 0.67 -10.40 -13.52
C ASP A 96 0.49 -8.95 -13.97
N MET A 97 0.02 -8.09 -13.07
CA MET A 97 -0.20 -6.67 -13.33
C MET A 97 -0.11 -5.84 -12.05
N PHE A 98 0.08 -4.54 -12.23
CA PHE A 98 0.04 -3.58 -11.13
C PHE A 98 -0.52 -2.24 -11.58
N ALA A 99 -1.03 -1.46 -10.64
CA ALA A 99 -1.13 -0.02 -10.77
C ALA A 99 -0.54 0.65 -9.54
N MET A 100 -0.07 1.87 -9.72
CA MET A 100 0.42 2.67 -8.62
C MET A 100 0.04 4.13 -8.78
N SER A 101 -0.33 4.74 -7.68
CA SER A 101 -0.36 6.20 -7.57
C SER A 101 1.07 6.69 -7.35
N ALA A 102 1.57 7.50 -8.25
CA ALA A 102 2.92 8.06 -8.15
C ALA A 102 3.04 9.13 -7.04
N LYS A 103 1.91 9.64 -6.54
CA LYS A 103 1.84 10.64 -5.45
C LYS A 103 2.30 10.12 -4.08
N LYS A 104 2.81 8.92 -4.00
CA LYS A 104 3.27 8.26 -2.76
C LYS A 104 4.76 7.94 -2.89
N ASP A 105 5.14 6.70 -3.17
CA ASP A 105 6.56 6.30 -3.17
C ASP A 105 7.37 6.83 -4.35
N ALA A 106 6.74 7.30 -5.43
CA ALA A 106 7.46 8.03 -6.49
C ALA A 106 7.66 9.53 -6.19
N ILE A 107 7.26 10.01 -5.00
CA ILE A 107 7.55 11.36 -4.47
C ILE A 107 7.15 12.50 -5.42
N VAL A 108 6.06 12.35 -6.16
CA VAL A 108 5.53 13.40 -7.05
C VAL A 108 4.13 13.82 -6.63
N ASN A 109 3.71 14.98 -7.09
CA ASN A 109 2.39 15.56 -6.75
C ASN A 109 1.25 15.07 -7.65
N ILE A 110 1.57 14.43 -8.79
CA ILE A 110 0.59 13.96 -9.78
C ILE A 110 1.10 12.71 -10.51
N GLY A 111 0.18 11.94 -11.08
CA GLY A 111 0.48 10.83 -11.96
C GLY A 111 0.32 9.45 -11.33
N GLY A 112 0.47 8.47 -12.19
CA GLY A 112 0.38 7.04 -11.86
C GLY A 112 0.88 6.18 -13.01
N LEU A 113 1.01 4.90 -12.72
CA LEU A 113 1.48 3.90 -13.68
C LEU A 113 0.59 2.66 -13.62
N ILE A 114 0.37 2.06 -14.78
CA ILE A 114 -0.19 0.71 -14.91
C ILE A 114 0.83 -0.13 -15.64
N GLY A 115 1.13 -1.32 -15.12
CA GLY A 115 2.01 -2.28 -15.77
C GLY A 115 1.35 -3.65 -15.90
N ILE A 116 1.57 -4.30 -17.04
CA ILE A 116 1.09 -5.65 -17.34
C ILE A 116 2.28 -6.46 -17.81
N LYS A 117 2.46 -7.65 -17.24
CA LYS A 117 3.58 -8.53 -17.51
C LYS A 117 3.51 -9.16 -18.90
N ASP A 118 2.33 -9.62 -19.29
CA ASP A 118 2.11 -10.20 -20.62
C ASP A 118 1.77 -9.10 -21.63
N SER A 119 2.72 -8.80 -22.53
CA SER A 119 2.56 -7.81 -23.60
C SER A 119 1.48 -8.17 -24.62
N ASN A 120 1.03 -9.42 -24.67
CA ASN A 120 -0.02 -9.90 -25.57
C ASN A 120 -1.39 -9.97 -24.89
N SER A 121 -1.50 -9.54 -23.64
CA SER A 121 -2.76 -9.57 -22.90
C SER A 121 -3.87 -8.80 -23.62
N PRO A 122 -5.05 -9.40 -23.82
CA PRO A 122 -6.19 -8.72 -24.49
C PRO A 122 -6.70 -7.51 -23.69
N VAL A 123 -6.40 -7.44 -22.39
CA VAL A 123 -6.78 -6.34 -21.50
C VAL A 123 -6.08 -5.02 -21.87
N ILE A 124 -4.91 -5.09 -22.52
CA ILE A 124 -4.11 -3.89 -22.87
C ILE A 124 -4.89 -2.91 -23.74
N LEU A 125 -5.62 -3.40 -24.76
CA LEU A 125 -6.40 -2.54 -25.65
C LEU A 125 -7.51 -1.79 -24.90
N SER A 126 -8.23 -2.49 -24.01
CA SER A 126 -9.27 -1.89 -23.18
C SER A 126 -8.69 -0.86 -22.21
N LEU A 127 -7.54 -1.15 -21.59
CA LEU A 127 -6.87 -0.22 -20.70
C LEU A 127 -6.38 1.04 -21.43
N LYS A 128 -5.82 0.91 -22.64
CA LYS A 128 -5.43 2.07 -23.45
C LYS A 128 -6.64 2.92 -23.84
N ALA A 129 -7.75 2.30 -24.24
CA ALA A 129 -8.97 3.02 -24.58
C ALA A 129 -9.53 3.77 -23.37
N ASN A 130 -9.60 3.11 -22.18
CA ASN A 130 -10.04 3.75 -20.95
C ASN A 130 -9.09 4.88 -20.52
N CYS A 131 -7.77 4.69 -20.65
CA CYS A 131 -6.80 5.74 -20.36
C CYS A 131 -7.07 7.01 -21.18
N ILE A 132 -7.33 6.86 -22.49
CA ILE A 132 -7.66 7.99 -23.35
C ILE A 132 -8.94 8.70 -22.89
N SER A 133 -9.93 7.96 -22.44
CA SER A 133 -11.23 8.50 -22.03
C SER A 133 -11.19 9.23 -20.69
N TYR A 134 -10.37 8.78 -19.73
CA TYR A 134 -10.40 9.26 -18.34
C TYR A 134 -9.19 10.09 -17.94
N GLU A 135 -8.00 9.84 -18.53
CA GLU A 135 -6.75 10.46 -18.09
C GLU A 135 -6.11 11.31 -19.20
N GLY A 136 -6.01 10.77 -20.39
CA GLY A 136 -5.34 11.37 -21.53
C GLY A 136 -4.74 10.32 -22.45
N PHE A 137 -3.99 10.73 -23.48
CA PHE A 137 -3.40 9.75 -24.38
C PHE A 137 -2.45 8.82 -23.63
N TYR A 138 -2.52 7.53 -23.88
CA TYR A 138 -1.87 6.48 -23.06
C TYR A 138 -0.33 6.56 -22.98
N THR A 139 0.33 7.37 -23.82
CA THR A 139 1.78 7.58 -23.75
C THR A 139 2.20 8.55 -22.66
N TYR A 140 1.31 9.45 -22.21
CA TYR A 140 1.61 10.44 -21.18
C TYR A 140 0.48 10.61 -20.15
N GLY A 141 -0.70 10.02 -20.36
CA GLY A 141 -1.81 10.07 -19.40
C GLY A 141 -2.28 11.48 -19.04
N GLY A 142 -2.17 12.46 -19.97
CA GLY A 142 -2.48 13.87 -19.72
C GLY A 142 -1.41 14.63 -18.94
N LEU A 143 -0.29 14.00 -18.57
CA LEU A 143 0.80 14.65 -17.83
C LEU A 143 1.64 15.55 -18.73
N SER A 144 2.11 16.68 -18.20
CA SER A 144 3.11 17.51 -18.87
C SER A 144 4.48 16.82 -18.90
N GLY A 145 5.36 17.27 -19.83
CA GLY A 145 6.72 16.73 -19.91
C GLY A 145 7.51 16.87 -18.60
N ARG A 146 7.34 17.98 -17.89
CA ARG A 146 7.96 18.18 -16.56
C ARG A 146 7.45 17.20 -15.50
N ASP A 147 6.16 16.85 -15.54
CA ASP A 147 5.59 15.90 -14.59
C ASP A 147 6.11 14.48 -14.86
N LEU A 148 6.29 14.13 -16.13
CA LEU A 148 6.90 12.85 -16.53
C LEU A 148 8.37 12.79 -16.12
N GLU A 149 9.13 13.87 -16.27
CA GLU A 149 10.51 13.97 -15.81
C GLU A 149 10.60 13.83 -14.29
N CYS A 150 9.75 14.57 -13.55
CA CYS A 150 9.67 14.43 -12.09
C CYS A 150 9.33 12.99 -11.67
N LEU A 151 8.40 12.34 -12.37
CA LEU A 151 8.04 10.95 -12.11
C LEU A 151 9.23 10.01 -12.32
N ALA A 152 9.97 10.19 -13.42
CA ALA A 152 11.14 9.38 -13.72
C ALA A 152 12.22 9.52 -12.62
N VAL A 153 12.52 10.75 -12.18
CA VAL A 153 13.45 11.02 -11.08
C VAL A 153 12.92 10.45 -9.76
N GLY A 154 11.65 10.71 -9.44
CA GLY A 154 11.03 10.29 -8.18
C GLY A 154 10.99 8.77 -7.99
N LEU A 155 10.85 7.99 -9.07
CA LEU A 155 10.93 6.53 -9.02
C LEU A 155 12.32 6.04 -8.58
N TYR A 156 13.40 6.77 -8.88
CA TYR A 156 14.74 6.45 -8.40
C TYR A 156 14.97 6.95 -6.97
N GLU A 157 14.52 8.16 -6.65
CA GLU A 157 14.70 8.74 -5.31
C GLU A 157 13.88 8.00 -4.26
N GLY A 158 12.66 7.59 -4.59
CA GLY A 158 11.75 6.88 -3.69
C GLY A 158 12.25 5.51 -3.20
N ILE A 159 13.25 4.94 -3.89
CA ILE A 159 13.90 3.68 -3.48
C ILE A 159 15.27 3.87 -2.83
N ASN A 160 15.65 5.12 -2.53
CA ASN A 160 16.88 5.41 -1.79
C ASN A 160 16.73 4.91 -0.34
N GLU A 161 17.68 4.09 0.13
CA GLU A 161 17.59 3.45 1.45
C GLU A 161 17.71 4.47 2.59
N ASP A 162 18.46 5.56 2.43
CA ASP A 162 18.56 6.60 3.45
C ASP A 162 17.24 7.34 3.61
N TYR A 163 16.57 7.64 2.50
CA TYR A 163 15.24 8.22 2.51
C TYR A 163 14.20 7.28 3.16
N LEU A 164 14.21 6.00 2.80
CA LEU A 164 13.30 5.00 3.37
C LEU A 164 13.55 4.79 4.87
N ASN A 165 14.81 4.75 5.30
CA ASN A 165 15.17 4.65 6.70
C ASN A 165 14.71 5.87 7.50
N TYR A 166 14.92 7.07 6.96
CA TYR A 166 14.43 8.30 7.59
C TYR A 166 12.91 8.29 7.73
N ARG A 167 12.20 7.93 6.67
CA ARG A 167 10.73 7.88 6.65
C ARG A 167 10.16 6.89 7.68
N LEU A 168 10.66 5.65 7.69
CA LEU A 168 10.21 4.65 8.65
C LEU A 168 10.67 4.97 10.07
N GLY A 169 11.86 5.53 10.24
CA GLY A 169 12.37 6.00 11.53
C GLY A 169 11.49 7.10 12.14
N THR A 170 10.95 8.01 11.32
CA THR A 170 9.99 9.03 11.77
C THR A 170 8.71 8.38 12.32
N MET A 171 8.20 7.34 11.67
CA MET A 171 7.03 6.61 12.17
C MET A 171 7.34 5.90 13.48
N GLN A 172 8.49 5.23 13.57
CA GLN A 172 8.90 4.53 14.80
C GLN A 172 9.08 5.51 15.95
N TYR A 173 9.70 6.68 15.72
CA TYR A 173 9.82 7.72 16.74
C TYR A 173 8.46 8.14 17.32
N ILE A 174 7.46 8.32 16.48
CA ILE A 174 6.11 8.66 16.95
C ILE A 174 5.52 7.49 17.77
N ALA A 175 5.69 6.25 17.30
CA ALA A 175 5.22 5.07 18.04
C ALA A 175 5.83 4.98 19.43
N ASP A 176 7.16 5.15 19.54
CA ASP A 176 7.89 5.13 20.80
C ASP A 176 7.37 6.20 21.79
N ARG A 177 7.04 7.40 21.25
CA ARG A 177 6.45 8.47 22.08
C ARG A 177 5.01 8.16 22.51
N LEU A 178 4.22 7.53 21.64
CA LEU A 178 2.86 7.11 21.99
C LEU A 178 2.88 6.02 23.09
N ASP A 179 3.82 5.08 22.98
CA ASP A 179 4.02 4.04 24.00
C ASP A 179 4.46 4.63 25.33
N GLU A 180 5.38 5.60 25.33
CA GLU A 180 5.86 6.30 26.52
C GLU A 180 4.70 7.02 27.27
N TYR A 181 3.76 7.59 26.53
CA TYR A 181 2.59 8.27 27.11
C TYR A 181 1.37 7.37 27.30
N GLY A 182 1.47 6.08 26.98
CA GLY A 182 0.36 5.13 27.08
C GLY A 182 -0.82 5.45 26.15
N ILE A 183 -0.55 6.11 25.01
CA ILE A 183 -1.59 6.49 24.05
C ILE A 183 -1.89 5.29 23.14
N PRO A 184 -3.14 4.82 23.08
CA PRO A 184 -3.48 3.65 22.29
C PRO A 184 -3.46 3.95 20.79
N TYR A 185 -2.77 3.10 20.03
CA TYR A 185 -2.70 3.15 18.57
C TYR A 185 -2.64 1.74 17.99
N GLN A 186 -2.78 1.63 16.67
CA GLN A 186 -2.64 0.36 15.95
C GLN A 186 -1.16 -0.05 15.86
N ALA A 187 -0.76 -0.99 16.72
CA ALA A 187 0.60 -1.55 16.77
C ALA A 187 0.70 -2.90 16.03
N PRO A 188 1.87 -3.23 15.44
CA PRO A 188 3.02 -2.35 15.22
C PRO A 188 2.68 -1.21 14.26
N ILE A 189 3.45 -0.12 14.30
CA ILE A 189 3.24 1.01 13.42
C ILE A 189 3.45 0.62 11.95
N GLY A 190 2.67 1.23 11.05
CA GLY A 190 2.85 1.13 9.60
C GLY A 190 3.86 2.15 9.06
N GLY A 191 3.98 2.23 7.74
CA GLY A 191 5.02 3.01 7.09
C GLY A 191 4.67 4.47 6.80
N HIS A 192 3.40 4.84 6.76
CA HIS A 192 2.99 6.15 6.25
C HIS A 192 1.92 6.88 7.07
N GLY A 193 1.48 6.30 8.18
CA GLY A 193 0.47 6.91 9.02
C GLY A 193 0.47 6.32 10.43
N VAL A 194 0.03 7.14 11.37
CA VAL A 194 -0.22 6.76 12.75
C VAL A 194 -1.72 6.66 12.95
N PHE A 195 -2.20 5.51 13.36
CA PHE A 195 -3.62 5.21 13.53
C PHE A 195 -3.92 5.10 15.03
N LEU A 196 -4.38 6.20 15.61
CA LEU A 196 -4.78 6.25 17.01
C LEU A 196 -6.08 5.45 17.22
N ASP A 197 -6.15 4.69 18.29
CA ASP A 197 -7.36 3.97 18.70
C ASP A 197 -8.24 4.90 19.52
N ALA A 198 -9.09 5.66 18.84
CA ALA A 198 -9.94 6.66 19.48
C ALA A 198 -10.96 6.05 20.43
N ALA A 199 -11.42 4.82 20.19
CA ALA A 199 -12.35 4.14 21.07
C ALA A 199 -11.70 3.76 22.41
N LYS A 200 -10.42 3.38 22.40
CA LYS A 200 -9.66 3.17 23.63
C LYS A 200 -9.23 4.48 24.30
N PHE A 201 -8.99 5.53 23.51
CA PHE A 201 -8.61 6.84 24.03
C PHE A 201 -9.79 7.53 24.74
N TYR A 202 -11.01 7.41 24.19
CA TYR A 202 -12.26 7.92 24.72
C TYR A 202 -13.28 6.82 25.03
N PRO A 203 -13.03 5.95 26.02
CA PRO A 203 -13.92 4.81 26.30
C PRO A 203 -15.34 5.21 26.72
N GLN A 204 -15.54 6.47 27.13
CA GLN A 204 -16.84 7.02 27.50
C GLN A 204 -17.68 7.46 26.29
N ILE A 205 -17.09 7.56 25.09
CA ILE A 205 -17.80 7.97 23.88
C ILE A 205 -18.17 6.68 23.10
N PRO A 206 -19.45 6.35 22.99
CA PRO A 206 -19.88 5.18 22.24
C PRO A 206 -19.61 5.36 20.72
N TYR A 207 -19.44 4.24 19.99
CA TYR A 207 -19.03 4.26 18.59
C TYR A 207 -19.95 5.09 17.67
N TYR A 208 -21.24 5.13 17.98
CA TYR A 208 -22.24 5.89 17.20
C TYR A 208 -22.17 7.42 17.46
N GLU A 209 -21.38 7.87 18.41
CA GLU A 209 -21.04 9.27 18.66
C GLU A 209 -19.65 9.65 18.09
N PHE A 210 -19.09 8.78 17.25
CA PHE A 210 -17.90 9.03 16.43
C PHE A 210 -16.66 9.49 17.22
N PRO A 211 -16.09 8.67 18.11
CA PRO A 211 -14.93 9.05 18.92
C PRO A 211 -13.71 9.43 18.07
N GLY A 212 -13.53 8.87 16.88
CA GLY A 212 -12.46 9.25 15.94
C GLY A 212 -12.61 10.69 15.45
N GLN A 213 -13.83 11.10 15.16
CA GLN A 213 -14.12 12.48 14.76
C GLN A 213 -13.89 13.44 15.92
N VAL A 214 -14.32 13.07 17.13
CA VAL A 214 -14.08 13.86 18.35
C VAL A 214 -12.56 14.04 18.56
N LEU A 215 -11.79 12.96 18.50
CA LEU A 215 -10.33 13.03 18.66
C LEU A 215 -9.68 13.93 17.60
N SER A 216 -10.11 13.83 16.34
CA SER A 216 -9.58 14.66 15.25
C SER A 216 -9.87 16.15 15.48
N VAL A 217 -11.07 16.49 15.97
CA VAL A 217 -11.47 17.88 16.27
C VAL A 217 -10.68 18.43 17.45
N GLU A 218 -10.56 17.67 18.54
CA GLU A 218 -9.83 18.11 19.73
C GLU A 218 -8.33 18.28 19.45
N LEU A 219 -7.70 17.38 18.70
CA LEU A 219 -6.31 17.51 18.25
C LEU A 219 -6.09 18.80 17.43
N TYR A 220 -7.06 19.16 16.60
CA TYR A 220 -6.98 20.38 15.82
C TYR A 220 -7.14 21.63 16.68
N LYS A 221 -8.10 21.64 17.60
CA LYS A 221 -8.37 22.79 18.51
C LYS A 221 -7.19 23.03 19.46
N GLU A 222 -6.65 21.99 20.07
CA GLU A 222 -5.62 22.09 21.10
C GLU A 222 -4.22 22.31 20.53
N ALA A 223 -3.90 21.73 19.38
CA ALA A 223 -2.54 21.71 18.86
C ALA A 223 -2.40 22.04 17.36
N GLY A 224 -3.48 22.36 16.67
CA GLY A 224 -3.45 22.59 15.22
C GLY A 224 -3.11 21.34 14.41
N ILE A 225 -3.19 20.14 15.01
CA ILE A 225 -2.88 18.88 14.35
C ILE A 225 -4.12 18.42 13.57
N ARG A 226 -3.97 18.34 12.25
CA ARG A 226 -5.02 17.84 11.37
C ARG A 226 -5.00 16.31 11.32
N GLY A 227 -6.04 15.70 11.86
CA GLY A 227 -6.32 14.26 11.74
C GLY A 227 -7.35 13.93 10.66
N CYS A 228 -7.54 12.65 10.41
CA CYS A 228 -8.59 12.10 9.57
C CYS A 228 -9.19 10.89 10.29
N ASP A 229 -10.51 10.87 10.48
CA ASP A 229 -11.20 9.68 10.97
C ASP A 229 -11.38 8.68 9.83
N ILE A 230 -10.88 7.46 10.01
CA ILE A 230 -10.96 6.38 9.02
C ILE A 230 -12.01 5.33 9.41
N GLY A 231 -12.32 5.20 10.70
CA GLY A 231 -13.12 4.08 11.20
C GLY A 231 -14.62 4.25 11.08
N SER A 232 -15.13 5.49 11.00
CA SER A 232 -16.56 5.77 11.12
C SER A 232 -17.24 6.07 9.77
N TYR A 233 -16.48 6.57 8.79
CA TYR A 233 -17.00 7.04 7.49
C TYR A 233 -16.39 6.37 6.27
N MET A 234 -15.40 5.48 6.44
CA MET A 234 -14.72 4.80 5.33
C MET A 234 -14.75 3.28 5.52
#